data_465f93e7198b685b19fc45b64cab0c13
#
_entry.id   465f93e7198b685b19fc45b64cab0c13
#
_cell.length_a   1.000
_cell.length_b   1.000
_cell.length_c   1.000
_cell.angle_alpha   90.00
_cell.angle_beta   90.00
_cell.angle_gamma   90.00
#
_symmetry.space_group_name_H-M   'P 1'
#
loop_
_entity.id
_entity.type
_entity.pdbx_description
1 polymer ?
#
loop_
_entity_poly.entity_id
_entity_poly.type
_entity_poly.pdbx_seq_one_letter_code
_entity_poly.pdbx_strand_id
1 'polypeptide(L)'
;GVPTDAYTLDEAIEEGWLVPPVPISVPLQFLREGIKYDERSDEEKDEWDALDWSEDGEKPDEVSADAVNRWLFNIDTVDKVIANLMSNGIKVAGGDRLGKTIIFAKNQRHADFIQERFDTNYPAYKGAFSRVITFKTEYAQDLIDKFSIADSDPQIAISVDMLDTGIDVPEVVNLVIFKLIRSKTKFWQILGRGTRLCPDLFGPGEHKSEFYIFDYCQNLEFFSQDEDRKEPGASISL
;
A
#
# COMPACT_ATOMS: atom_id res chain seq x y z
N GLY A 1 1.33 27.77 -16.32
CA GLY A 1 0.46 27.28 -17.37
C GLY A 1 -0.42 26.19 -16.81
N VAL A 2 -1.73 26.27 -16.97
CA VAL A 2 -2.66 25.18 -16.66
C VAL A 2 -2.37 24.08 -17.68
N PRO A 3 -2.19 22.81 -17.25
CA PRO A 3 -2.05 21.71 -18.22
C PRO A 3 -3.35 21.65 -19.05
N THR A 4 -3.22 21.69 -20.35
CA THR A 4 -4.37 21.76 -21.27
C THR A 4 -5.04 20.42 -21.51
N ASP A 5 -4.43 19.30 -21.09
CA ASP A 5 -5.02 17.97 -21.08
C ASP A 5 -4.35 17.15 -19.95
N ALA A 6 -5.08 16.91 -18.87
CA ALA A 6 -4.66 15.94 -17.87
C ALA A 6 -5.22 14.57 -18.26
N TYR A 7 -4.39 13.75 -18.90
CA TYR A 7 -4.71 12.34 -19.18
C TYR A 7 -4.90 11.61 -17.85
N THR A 8 -6.09 11.10 -17.61
CA THR A 8 -6.47 10.50 -16.33
C THR A 8 -6.17 9.01 -16.27
N LEU A 9 -6.16 8.45 -15.06
CA LEU A 9 -6.02 7.00 -14.86
C LEU A 9 -7.18 6.25 -15.55
N ASP A 10 -8.40 6.76 -15.45
CA ASP A 10 -9.59 6.14 -16.01
C ASP A 10 -9.51 6.10 -17.55
N GLU A 11 -9.10 7.20 -18.19
CA GLU A 11 -8.87 7.22 -19.63
C GLU A 11 -7.81 6.20 -20.06
N ALA A 12 -6.70 6.07 -19.32
CA ALA A 12 -5.65 5.09 -19.61
C ALA A 12 -6.13 3.65 -19.44
N ILE A 13 -7.06 3.39 -18.52
CA ILE A 13 -7.69 2.08 -18.32
C ILE A 13 -8.68 1.80 -19.48
N GLU A 14 -9.55 2.76 -19.82
CA GLU A 14 -10.52 2.64 -20.92
C GLU A 14 -9.84 2.39 -22.27
N GLU A 15 -8.71 3.03 -22.50
CA GLU A 15 -7.90 2.83 -23.71
C GLU A 15 -7.05 1.54 -23.68
N GLY A 16 -7.04 0.81 -22.58
CA GLY A 16 -6.34 -0.46 -22.42
C GLY A 16 -4.83 -0.36 -22.22
N TRP A 17 -4.33 0.81 -21.80
CA TRP A 17 -2.91 1.01 -21.48
C TRP A 17 -2.55 0.57 -20.06
N LEU A 18 -3.54 0.54 -19.16
CA LEU A 18 -3.39 0.18 -17.76
C LEU A 18 -4.48 -0.79 -17.33
N VAL A 19 -4.23 -1.57 -16.28
CA VAL A 19 -5.24 -2.42 -15.66
C VAL A 19 -5.88 -1.74 -14.46
N PRO A 20 -7.20 -1.97 -14.20
CA PRO A 20 -7.93 -1.34 -13.11
C PRO A 20 -7.57 -1.92 -11.75
N PRO A 21 -7.65 -1.09 -10.68
CA PRO A 21 -7.62 -1.53 -9.30
C PRO A 21 -8.96 -2.17 -8.90
N VAL A 22 -8.88 -3.25 -8.10
CA VAL A 22 -10.03 -3.90 -7.48
C VAL A 22 -9.86 -3.85 -5.96
N PRO A 23 -10.61 -3.02 -5.24
CA PRO A 23 -10.60 -3.00 -3.79
C PRO A 23 -11.14 -4.31 -3.22
N ILE A 24 -10.38 -4.93 -2.32
CA ILE A 24 -10.77 -6.17 -1.63
C ILE A 24 -11.26 -5.83 -0.24
N SER A 25 -12.41 -6.38 0.13
CA SER A 25 -12.93 -6.27 1.49
C SER A 25 -11.96 -6.85 2.50
N VAL A 26 -11.64 -6.08 3.54
CA VAL A 26 -10.69 -6.47 4.59
C VAL A 26 -11.44 -6.80 5.88
N PRO A 27 -10.98 -7.81 6.66
CA PRO A 27 -11.69 -8.26 7.86
C PRO A 27 -11.58 -7.27 9.02
N LEU A 28 -10.67 -6.31 8.94
CA LEU A 28 -10.45 -5.26 9.91
C LEU A 28 -9.85 -4.04 9.21
N GLN A 29 -10.18 -2.86 9.67
CA GLN A 29 -9.70 -1.61 9.10
C GLN A 29 -9.50 -0.59 10.21
N PHE A 30 -8.41 0.18 10.13
CA PHE A 30 -8.21 1.31 11.02
C PHE A 30 -9.11 2.45 10.56
N LEU A 31 -10.06 2.85 11.41
CA LEU A 31 -10.94 3.97 11.12
C LEU A 31 -10.19 5.28 11.29
N ARG A 32 -10.22 6.11 10.24
CA ARG A 32 -9.61 7.46 10.27
C ARG A 32 -10.41 8.45 11.11
N GLU A 33 -11.66 8.14 11.43
CA GLU A 33 -12.48 8.89 12.39
C GLU A 33 -11.90 8.72 13.79
N GLY A 34 -10.93 9.54 14.11
CA GLY A 34 -10.22 9.52 15.38
C GLY A 34 -10.44 10.77 16.19
N ILE A 35 -10.07 10.69 17.45
CA ILE A 35 -10.07 11.80 18.43
C ILE A 35 -9.20 12.93 17.88
N LYS A 36 -9.77 14.13 17.71
CA LYS A 36 -9.05 15.33 17.30
C LYS A 36 -7.98 15.69 18.33
N TYR A 37 -6.85 16.22 17.87
CA TYR A 37 -5.77 16.66 18.74
C TYR A 37 -6.27 17.67 19.80
N ASP A 38 -7.13 18.62 19.39
CA ASP A 38 -7.65 19.67 20.27
C ASP A 38 -8.54 19.17 21.42
N GLU A 39 -9.11 17.97 21.30
CA GLU A 39 -9.98 17.36 22.30
C GLU A 39 -9.21 16.53 23.35
N ARG A 40 -7.87 16.50 23.30
CA ARG A 40 -7.00 15.72 24.18
C ARG A 40 -6.57 16.50 25.41
N SER A 41 -6.22 15.73 26.47
CA SER A 41 -5.55 16.29 27.64
C SER A 41 -4.13 16.77 27.28
N ASP A 42 -3.57 17.67 28.10
CA ASP A 42 -2.22 18.20 27.87
C ASP A 42 -1.15 17.11 27.92
N GLU A 43 -1.31 16.09 28.79
CA GLU A 43 -0.42 14.92 28.89
C GLU A 43 -0.47 14.07 27.60
N GLU A 44 -1.66 13.84 27.05
CA GLU A 44 -1.82 13.12 25.77
C GLU A 44 -1.29 13.91 24.58
N LYS A 45 -1.33 15.25 24.62
CA LYS A 45 -0.73 16.13 23.60
C LYS A 45 0.80 16.08 23.67
N ASP A 46 1.38 16.08 24.86
CA ASP A 46 2.82 15.97 25.05
C ASP A 46 3.36 14.62 24.57
N GLU A 47 2.65 13.51 24.83
CA GLU A 47 2.97 12.19 24.29
C GLU A 47 2.83 12.16 22.77
N TRP A 48 1.80 12.81 22.23
CA TRP A 48 1.58 12.98 20.80
C TRP A 48 2.70 13.76 20.13
N ASP A 49 3.14 14.85 20.74
CA ASP A 49 4.20 15.71 20.25
C ASP A 49 5.59 15.06 20.30
N ALA A 50 5.79 14.12 21.23
CA ALA A 50 7.02 13.35 21.37
C ALA A 50 7.13 12.20 20.35
N LEU A 51 6.05 11.85 19.65
CA LEU A 51 6.08 10.76 18.64
C LEU A 51 6.66 11.25 17.30
N ASP A 52 7.57 10.45 16.76
CA ASP A 52 8.13 10.67 15.43
C ASP A 52 7.06 10.32 14.36
N TRP A 53 6.39 11.34 13.82
CA TRP A 53 5.21 11.20 12.98
C TRP A 53 5.50 10.89 11.53
N SER A 54 6.58 11.44 11.01
CA SER A 54 7.02 11.25 9.62
C SER A 54 8.43 11.77 9.47
N GLU A 55 9.10 11.33 8.42
CA GLU A 55 10.38 11.93 7.99
C GLU A 55 10.22 13.43 7.65
N ASP A 56 8.99 13.90 7.40
CA ASP A 56 8.65 15.28 7.04
C ASP A 56 8.14 16.14 8.23
N GLY A 57 8.00 15.58 9.44
CA GLY A 57 7.69 16.32 10.66
C GLY A 57 6.27 16.91 10.78
N GLU A 58 5.34 16.57 9.88
CA GLU A 58 3.96 17.06 9.94
C GLU A 58 3.09 16.23 10.89
N LYS A 59 2.43 16.90 11.84
CA LYS A 59 1.51 16.31 12.83
C LYS A 59 0.12 16.11 12.22
N PRO A 60 -0.55 14.97 12.44
CA PRO A 60 -1.93 14.80 12.01
C PRO A 60 -2.92 15.40 12.99
N ASP A 61 -3.82 16.22 12.51
CA ASP A 61 -4.86 16.86 13.30
C ASP A 61 -6.02 15.91 13.72
N GLU A 62 -6.16 14.74 13.10
CA GLU A 62 -7.40 13.96 13.15
C GLU A 62 -7.28 12.53 13.72
N VAL A 63 -6.09 11.98 13.95
CA VAL A 63 -5.92 10.57 14.42
C VAL A 63 -4.86 10.47 15.51
N SER A 64 -5.17 9.74 16.58
CA SER A 64 -4.18 9.45 17.65
C SER A 64 -3.02 8.59 17.12
N ALA A 65 -1.79 9.10 17.22
CA ALA A 65 -0.58 8.35 16.87
C ALA A 65 -0.47 7.05 17.64
N ASP A 66 -0.78 7.11 18.92
CA ASP A 66 -0.71 5.96 19.80
C ASP A 66 -1.77 4.91 19.41
N ALA A 67 -3.00 5.33 19.06
CA ALA A 67 -4.02 4.42 18.55
C ALA A 67 -3.59 3.76 17.24
N VAL A 68 -3.01 4.54 16.30
CA VAL A 68 -2.45 3.99 15.05
C VAL A 68 -1.32 3.02 15.35
N ASN A 69 -0.38 3.39 16.22
CA ASN A 69 0.75 2.53 16.56
C ASN A 69 0.28 1.25 17.26
N ARG A 70 -0.61 1.33 18.24
CA ARG A 70 -1.16 0.14 18.89
C ARG A 70 -1.82 -0.82 17.91
N TRP A 71 -2.52 -0.29 16.92
CA TRP A 71 -3.17 -1.09 15.90
C TRP A 71 -2.17 -1.71 14.91
N LEU A 72 -1.24 -0.91 14.36
CA LEU A 72 -0.23 -1.36 13.39
C LEU A 72 0.75 -2.38 13.99
N PHE A 73 1.07 -2.28 15.28
CA PHE A 73 1.98 -3.17 15.98
C PHE A 73 1.26 -4.24 16.84
N ASN A 74 -0.04 -4.43 16.63
CA ASN A 74 -0.78 -5.50 17.28
C ASN A 74 -0.56 -6.81 16.53
N ILE A 75 -0.13 -7.86 17.25
CA ILE A 75 0.16 -9.19 16.70
C ILE A 75 -1.05 -9.75 15.95
N ASP A 76 -2.23 -9.73 16.57
CA ASP A 76 -3.45 -10.28 16.00
C ASP A 76 -3.88 -9.51 14.72
N THR A 77 -3.68 -8.19 14.70
CA THR A 77 -3.91 -7.36 13.53
C THR A 77 -3.00 -7.76 12.38
N VAL A 78 -1.69 -7.82 12.60
CA VAL A 78 -0.72 -8.14 11.55
C VAL A 78 -0.93 -9.57 11.05
N ASP A 79 -1.19 -10.52 11.93
CA ASP A 79 -1.46 -11.92 11.56
C ASP A 79 -2.72 -12.03 10.67
N LYS A 80 -3.78 -11.28 10.97
CA LYS A 80 -5.00 -11.22 10.15
C LYS A 80 -4.75 -10.57 8.78
N VAL A 81 -3.94 -9.52 8.73
CA VAL A 81 -3.54 -8.87 7.46
C VAL A 81 -2.82 -9.87 6.57
N ILE A 82 -1.81 -10.57 7.11
CA ILE A 82 -1.04 -11.57 6.37
C ILE A 82 -1.93 -12.73 5.93
N ALA A 83 -2.75 -13.27 6.82
CA ALA A 83 -3.65 -14.39 6.53
C ALA A 83 -4.68 -14.02 5.43
N ASN A 84 -5.23 -12.80 5.48
CA ASN A 84 -6.14 -12.30 4.47
C ASN A 84 -5.48 -12.20 3.10
N LEU A 85 -4.25 -11.65 3.03
CA LEU A 85 -3.47 -11.59 1.80
C LEU A 85 -3.19 -12.98 1.23
N MET A 86 -2.69 -13.90 2.05
CA MET A 86 -2.33 -15.25 1.62
C MET A 86 -3.54 -16.06 1.13
N SER A 87 -4.73 -15.79 1.69
CA SER A 87 -5.97 -16.47 1.31
C SER A 87 -6.62 -15.87 0.06
N ASN A 88 -6.73 -14.54 0.01
CA ASN A 88 -7.56 -13.81 -0.95
C ASN A 88 -6.77 -13.05 -2.02
N GLY A 89 -5.44 -12.96 -1.91
CA GLY A 89 -4.59 -12.32 -2.92
C GLY A 89 -4.64 -13.08 -4.25
N ILE A 90 -4.46 -12.33 -5.34
CA ILE A 90 -4.32 -12.93 -6.68
C ILE A 90 -3.14 -13.89 -6.67
N LYS A 91 -3.38 -15.07 -7.22
CA LYS A 91 -2.39 -16.15 -7.32
C LYS A 91 -2.01 -16.39 -8.77
N VAL A 92 -0.78 -16.81 -8.95
CA VAL A 92 -0.18 -17.24 -10.24
C VAL A 92 0.13 -18.74 -10.21
N ALA A 93 0.75 -19.26 -11.26
CA ALA A 93 1.12 -20.67 -11.35
C ALA A 93 -0.08 -21.62 -11.13
N GLY A 94 -1.19 -21.38 -11.82
CA GLY A 94 -2.40 -22.20 -11.69
C GLY A 94 -3.13 -22.07 -10.34
N GLY A 95 -2.81 -21.06 -9.55
CA GLY A 95 -3.41 -20.82 -8.23
C GLY A 95 -2.55 -21.29 -7.04
N ASP A 96 -1.38 -21.87 -7.31
CA ASP A 96 -0.53 -22.48 -6.27
C ASP A 96 0.37 -21.48 -5.55
N ARG A 97 0.64 -20.30 -6.16
CA ARG A 97 1.57 -19.33 -5.64
C ARG A 97 0.93 -17.94 -5.57
N LEU A 98 1.11 -17.24 -4.47
CA LEU A 98 0.71 -15.83 -4.38
C LEU A 98 1.47 -15.03 -5.46
N GLY A 99 0.77 -14.18 -6.20
CA GLY A 99 1.37 -13.28 -7.18
C GLY A 99 2.23 -12.20 -6.51
N LYS A 100 3.06 -11.52 -7.29
CA LYS A 100 3.92 -10.44 -6.76
C LYS A 100 3.11 -9.43 -5.99
N THR A 101 3.54 -9.15 -4.77
CA THR A 101 2.82 -8.36 -3.78
C THR A 101 3.74 -7.30 -3.17
N ILE A 102 3.24 -6.08 -3.02
CA ILE A 102 3.92 -5.05 -2.24
C ILE A 102 3.07 -4.74 -1.01
N ILE A 103 3.68 -4.81 0.18
CA ILE A 103 3.10 -4.35 1.44
C ILE A 103 3.75 -3.02 1.81
N PHE A 104 2.95 -1.97 1.89
CA PHE A 104 3.41 -0.64 2.28
C PHE A 104 3.28 -0.47 3.79
N ALA A 105 4.41 -0.50 4.49
CA ALA A 105 4.51 -0.35 5.93
C ALA A 105 4.73 1.11 6.34
N LYS A 106 4.40 1.44 7.59
CA LYS A 106 4.53 2.79 8.14
C LYS A 106 5.99 3.26 8.21
N ASN A 107 6.87 2.42 8.74
CA ASN A 107 8.30 2.69 8.94
C ASN A 107 9.08 1.37 8.99
N GLN A 108 10.41 1.46 9.12
CA GLN A 108 11.30 0.29 9.16
C GLN A 108 10.88 -0.71 10.25
N ARG A 109 10.63 -0.24 11.47
CA ARG A 109 10.21 -1.10 12.59
C ARG A 109 8.93 -1.86 12.28
N HIS A 110 7.96 -1.21 11.61
CA HIS A 110 6.72 -1.86 11.19
C HIS A 110 6.97 -2.90 10.09
N ALA A 111 7.83 -2.58 9.11
CA ALA A 111 8.21 -3.53 8.07
C ALA A 111 8.89 -4.78 8.64
N ASP A 112 9.83 -4.60 9.57
CA ASP A 112 10.52 -5.70 10.26
C ASP A 112 9.55 -6.54 11.08
N PHE A 113 8.57 -5.90 11.75
CA PHE A 113 7.55 -6.60 12.53
C PHE A 113 6.61 -7.43 11.62
N ILE A 114 6.18 -6.91 10.49
CA ILE A 114 5.40 -7.67 9.49
C ILE A 114 6.19 -8.89 9.00
N GLN A 115 7.49 -8.71 8.71
CA GLN A 115 8.36 -9.80 8.28
C GLN A 115 8.50 -10.88 9.36
N GLU A 116 8.71 -10.49 10.61
CA GLU A 116 8.80 -11.42 11.75
C GLU A 116 7.50 -12.23 11.90
N ARG A 117 6.34 -11.57 11.79
CA ARG A 117 5.04 -12.25 11.86
C ARG A 117 4.82 -13.19 10.68
N PHE A 118 5.22 -12.79 9.47
CA PHE A 118 5.16 -13.66 8.30
C PHE A 118 6.01 -14.92 8.50
N ASP A 119 7.27 -14.78 8.90
CA ASP A 119 8.20 -15.89 9.12
C ASP A 119 7.73 -16.84 10.24
N THR A 120 7.01 -16.29 11.24
CA THR A 120 6.43 -17.08 12.33
C THR A 120 5.23 -17.90 11.88
N ASN A 121 4.33 -17.31 11.09
CA ASN A 121 3.08 -17.94 10.67
C ASN A 121 3.26 -18.84 9.44
N TYR A 122 4.28 -18.57 8.64
CA TYR A 122 4.59 -19.30 7.40
C TYR A 122 6.04 -19.78 7.36
N PRO A 123 6.47 -20.64 8.31
CA PRO A 123 7.88 -21.02 8.47
C PRO A 123 8.46 -21.76 7.25
N ALA A 124 7.60 -22.39 6.43
CA ALA A 124 8.03 -23.04 5.19
C ALA A 124 8.54 -22.04 4.13
N TYR A 125 8.15 -20.77 4.23
CA TYR A 125 8.53 -19.69 3.31
C TYR A 125 9.59 -18.75 3.88
N LYS A 126 10.06 -19.02 5.10
CA LYS A 126 10.95 -18.13 5.85
C LYS A 126 12.24 -17.81 5.08
N GLY A 127 12.55 -16.51 5.05
CA GLY A 127 13.81 -15.98 4.54
C GLY A 127 13.91 -15.83 3.02
N ALA A 128 12.92 -16.30 2.26
CA ALA A 128 12.91 -16.17 0.80
C ALA A 128 11.66 -15.45 0.27
N PHE A 129 10.49 -15.98 0.58
CA PHE A 129 9.22 -15.60 -0.02
C PHE A 129 8.78 -14.16 0.31
N SER A 130 9.04 -13.69 1.52
CA SER A 130 8.80 -12.32 1.98
C SER A 130 10.12 -11.66 2.39
N ARG A 131 10.35 -10.42 1.95
CA ARG A 131 11.55 -9.64 2.28
C ARG A 131 11.23 -8.18 2.50
N VAL A 132 11.87 -7.61 3.53
CA VAL A 132 11.88 -6.16 3.72
C VAL A 132 12.82 -5.53 2.69
N ILE A 133 12.30 -4.57 1.92
CA ILE A 133 13.04 -3.83 0.90
C ILE A 133 12.88 -2.34 1.17
N THR A 134 13.88 -1.76 1.83
CA THR A 134 13.93 -0.34 2.20
C THR A 134 15.33 0.22 1.93
N PHE A 135 15.51 1.52 2.04
CA PHE A 135 16.83 2.16 1.93
C PHE A 135 17.85 1.68 2.99
N LYS A 136 17.38 1.06 4.08
CA LYS A 136 18.23 0.47 5.14
C LYS A 136 18.58 -1.00 4.88
N THR A 137 17.97 -1.62 3.88
CA THR A 137 18.20 -3.03 3.56
C THR A 137 19.55 -3.17 2.85
N GLU A 138 20.40 -4.03 3.38
CA GLU A 138 21.64 -4.39 2.71
C GLU A 138 21.33 -5.11 1.39
N TYR A 139 22.00 -4.70 0.31
CA TYR A 139 21.75 -5.22 -1.05
C TYR A 139 20.31 -5.03 -1.54
N ALA A 140 19.66 -3.89 -1.17
CA ALA A 140 18.29 -3.59 -1.57
C ALA A 140 18.09 -3.72 -3.09
N GLN A 141 19.05 -3.25 -3.91
CA GLN A 141 18.96 -3.34 -5.36
C GLN A 141 18.93 -4.80 -5.86
N ASP A 142 19.74 -5.69 -5.32
CA ASP A 142 19.72 -7.11 -5.66
C ASP A 142 18.36 -7.76 -5.32
N LEU A 143 17.73 -7.36 -4.22
CA LEU A 143 16.39 -7.81 -3.86
C LEU A 143 15.30 -7.26 -4.78
N ILE A 144 15.44 -6.00 -5.23
CA ILE A 144 14.54 -5.40 -6.23
C ILE A 144 14.68 -6.14 -7.56
N ASP A 145 15.91 -6.39 -8.01
CA ASP A 145 16.18 -7.10 -9.25
C ASP A 145 15.58 -8.51 -9.22
N LYS A 146 15.71 -9.23 -8.10
CA LYS A 146 15.07 -10.54 -7.89
C LYS A 146 13.55 -10.44 -7.83
N PHE A 147 13.01 -9.42 -7.16
CA PHE A 147 11.57 -9.18 -7.09
C PHE A 147 10.98 -8.89 -8.48
N SER A 148 11.77 -8.31 -9.38
CA SER A 148 11.37 -7.99 -10.76
C SER A 148 11.38 -9.22 -11.71
N ILE A 149 11.78 -10.39 -11.22
CA ILE A 149 11.75 -11.64 -11.98
C ILE A 149 10.49 -12.43 -11.58
N ALA A 150 9.61 -12.73 -12.53
CA ALA A 150 8.29 -13.32 -12.29
C ALA A 150 8.33 -14.57 -11.40
N ASP A 151 9.21 -15.52 -11.71
CA ASP A 151 9.30 -16.83 -11.04
C ASP A 151 10.30 -16.85 -9.88
N SER A 152 10.91 -15.72 -9.52
CA SER A 152 11.91 -15.61 -8.45
C SER A 152 11.30 -15.13 -7.14
N ASP A 153 11.84 -15.58 -6.01
CA ASP A 153 11.58 -14.95 -4.71
C ASP A 153 12.41 -13.65 -4.58
N PRO A 154 11.91 -12.66 -3.84
CA PRO A 154 10.70 -12.69 -3.03
C PRO A 154 9.41 -12.55 -3.83
N GLN A 155 8.31 -13.12 -3.34
CA GLN A 155 6.95 -12.85 -3.82
C GLN A 155 6.32 -11.66 -3.13
N ILE A 156 6.68 -11.43 -1.87
CA ILE A 156 6.22 -10.30 -1.07
C ILE A 156 7.39 -9.37 -0.78
N ALA A 157 7.28 -8.13 -1.25
CA ALA A 157 8.16 -7.03 -0.89
C ALA A 157 7.48 -6.16 0.18
N ILE A 158 8.06 -6.06 1.37
CA ILE A 158 7.58 -5.17 2.43
C ILE A 158 8.41 -3.90 2.36
N SER A 159 7.79 -2.78 2.03
CA SER A 159 8.47 -1.50 1.81
C SER A 159 7.86 -0.38 2.65
N VAL A 160 8.66 0.63 2.95
CA VAL A 160 8.19 1.87 3.59
C VAL A 160 7.88 2.91 2.52
N ASP A 161 8.90 3.39 1.81
CA ASP A 161 8.79 4.43 0.77
C ASP A 161 9.62 4.10 -0.49
N MET A 162 10.55 3.16 -0.40
CA MET A 162 11.49 2.87 -1.49
C MET A 162 10.81 2.35 -2.76
N LEU A 163 9.73 1.58 -2.62
CA LEU A 163 8.98 1.01 -3.73
C LEU A 163 7.79 1.89 -4.17
N ASP A 164 7.57 3.05 -3.53
CA ASP A 164 6.57 4.03 -3.97
C ASP A 164 6.95 4.62 -5.32
N THR A 165 8.26 4.75 -5.58
CA THR A 165 8.83 5.29 -6.83
C THR A 165 9.96 4.40 -7.35
N GLY A 166 10.27 4.50 -8.63
CA GLY A 166 11.53 3.98 -9.21
C GLY A 166 11.60 2.51 -9.56
N ILE A 167 10.58 1.68 -9.27
CA ILE A 167 10.53 0.30 -9.75
C ILE A 167 9.42 0.09 -10.78
N ASP A 168 9.67 -0.73 -11.76
CA ASP A 168 8.70 -1.15 -12.76
C ASP A 168 8.65 -2.69 -12.76
N VAL A 169 7.65 -3.25 -12.08
CA VAL A 169 7.42 -4.69 -11.99
C VAL A 169 5.99 -4.99 -12.45
N PRO A 170 5.78 -5.29 -13.74
CA PRO A 170 4.45 -5.53 -14.31
C PRO A 170 3.70 -6.67 -13.62
N GLU A 171 4.41 -7.63 -13.06
CA GLU A 171 3.86 -8.81 -12.38
C GLU A 171 3.21 -8.51 -11.04
N VAL A 172 3.31 -7.28 -10.51
CA VAL A 172 2.65 -6.89 -9.27
C VAL A 172 1.14 -6.91 -9.45
N VAL A 173 0.47 -7.78 -8.69
CA VAL A 173 -0.99 -7.97 -8.73
C VAL A 173 -1.68 -7.75 -7.40
N ASN A 174 -0.94 -7.61 -6.30
CA ASN A 174 -1.49 -7.31 -4.98
C ASN A 174 -0.77 -6.13 -4.35
N LEU A 175 -1.52 -5.12 -3.91
CA LEU A 175 -1.03 -4.01 -3.10
C LEU A 175 -1.71 -4.06 -1.75
N VAL A 176 -0.92 -4.06 -0.68
CA VAL A 176 -1.40 -4.01 0.70
C VAL A 176 -1.01 -2.66 1.29
N ILE A 177 -1.99 -1.79 1.52
CA ILE A 177 -1.75 -0.47 2.12
C ILE A 177 -1.98 -0.59 3.63
N PHE A 178 -0.88 -0.76 4.36
CA PHE A 178 -0.87 -0.96 5.82
C PHE A 178 -0.21 0.23 6.52
N LYS A 179 -0.52 1.42 6.03
CA LYS A 179 -0.13 2.72 6.59
C LYS A 179 -1.16 3.79 6.24
N LEU A 180 -1.21 4.86 7.02
CA LEU A 180 -1.95 6.08 6.68
C LEU A 180 -1.16 6.87 5.62
N ILE A 181 -1.79 7.13 4.48
CA ILE A 181 -1.24 7.99 3.43
C ILE A 181 -1.90 9.35 3.54
N ARG A 182 -1.13 10.43 3.43
CA ARG A 182 -1.59 11.82 3.58
C ARG A 182 -1.45 12.63 2.31
N SER A 183 -0.56 12.23 1.41
CA SER A 183 -0.33 12.90 0.13
C SER A 183 -1.11 12.21 -0.98
N LYS A 184 -1.95 12.95 -1.71
CA LYS A 184 -2.66 12.44 -2.89
C LYS A 184 -1.68 11.95 -3.95
N THR A 185 -0.59 12.67 -4.17
CA THR A 185 0.47 12.25 -5.11
C THR A 185 1.07 10.92 -4.71
N LYS A 186 1.39 10.73 -3.42
CA LYS A 186 1.96 9.47 -2.90
C LYS A 186 0.97 8.32 -3.02
N PHE A 187 -0.30 8.56 -2.76
CA PHE A 187 -1.37 7.59 -2.95
C PHE A 187 -1.43 7.08 -4.40
N TRP A 188 -1.43 7.99 -5.37
CA TRP A 188 -1.42 7.63 -6.79
C TRP A 188 -0.14 6.93 -7.24
N GLN A 189 1.02 7.30 -6.68
CA GLN A 189 2.28 6.60 -6.94
C GLN A 189 2.23 5.14 -6.47
N ILE A 190 1.63 4.89 -5.31
CA ILE A 190 1.41 3.55 -4.77
C ILE A 190 0.47 2.75 -5.68
N LEU A 191 -0.68 3.30 -6.05
CA LEU A 191 -1.62 2.63 -6.96
C LEU A 191 -0.96 2.31 -8.31
N GLY A 192 -0.16 3.23 -8.84
CA GLY A 192 0.59 3.06 -10.07
C GLY A 192 1.51 1.83 -10.11
N ARG A 193 1.86 1.25 -8.94
CA ARG A 193 2.66 0.00 -8.91
C ARG A 193 1.88 -1.22 -9.39
N GLY A 194 0.56 -1.20 -9.31
CA GLY A 194 -0.30 -2.30 -9.76
C GLY A 194 -0.85 -2.15 -11.17
N THR A 195 -0.84 -0.96 -11.75
CA THR A 195 -1.58 -0.66 -12.99
C THR A 195 -0.95 -1.22 -14.28
N ARG A 196 0.29 -1.68 -14.26
CA ARG A 196 1.01 -2.15 -15.45
C ARG A 196 0.36 -3.37 -16.08
N LEU A 197 0.30 -3.37 -17.42
CA LEU A 197 -0.05 -4.56 -18.19
C LEU A 197 1.03 -5.63 -18.02
N CYS A 198 0.60 -6.89 -17.94
CA CYS A 198 1.50 -8.04 -17.92
C CYS A 198 0.92 -9.16 -18.79
N PRO A 199 1.37 -9.30 -20.04
CA PRO A 199 0.94 -10.39 -20.89
C PRO A 199 1.33 -11.76 -20.33
N ASP A 200 0.46 -12.75 -20.52
CA ASP A 200 0.70 -14.16 -20.18
C ASP A 200 1.05 -14.42 -18.70
N LEU A 201 0.66 -13.51 -17.79
CA LEU A 201 0.99 -13.61 -16.37
C LEU A 201 0.45 -14.89 -15.71
N PHE A 202 -0.73 -15.33 -16.12
CA PHE A 202 -1.40 -16.51 -15.58
C PHE A 202 -1.23 -17.76 -16.43
N GLY A 203 -0.65 -17.62 -17.62
CA GLY A 203 -0.44 -18.67 -18.61
C GLY A 203 -0.54 -18.14 -20.03
N PRO A 204 -0.21 -18.94 -21.05
CA PRO A 204 -0.27 -18.51 -22.44
C PRO A 204 -1.68 -17.99 -22.82
N GLY A 205 -1.78 -16.72 -23.21
CA GLY A 205 -3.03 -16.04 -23.54
C GLY A 205 -3.81 -15.53 -22.34
N GLU A 206 -3.38 -15.79 -21.11
CA GLU A 206 -4.02 -15.34 -19.88
C GLU A 206 -3.27 -14.13 -19.31
N HIS A 207 -3.68 -12.94 -19.71
CA HIS A 207 -3.03 -11.68 -19.36
C HIS A 207 -3.53 -11.15 -18.01
N LYS A 208 -2.73 -10.31 -17.38
CA LYS A 208 -3.17 -9.52 -16.23
C LYS A 208 -4.28 -8.55 -16.68
N SER A 209 -5.46 -8.67 -16.06
CA SER A 209 -6.64 -7.84 -16.36
C SER A 209 -6.97 -6.83 -15.23
N GLU A 210 -6.42 -7.06 -14.04
CA GLU A 210 -6.69 -6.25 -12.83
C GLU A 210 -5.60 -6.48 -11.79
N PHE A 211 -5.62 -5.68 -10.72
CA PHE A 211 -4.83 -5.93 -9.52
C PHE A 211 -5.65 -5.64 -8.26
N TYR A 212 -5.33 -6.32 -7.16
CA TYR A 212 -6.06 -6.20 -5.91
C TYR A 212 -5.43 -5.18 -4.98
N ILE A 213 -6.29 -4.41 -4.29
CA ILE A 213 -5.90 -3.47 -3.25
C ILE A 213 -6.52 -3.91 -1.93
N PHE A 214 -5.68 -4.15 -0.93
CA PHE A 214 -6.04 -4.40 0.44
C PHE A 214 -5.73 -3.15 1.26
N ASP A 215 -6.72 -2.28 1.46
CA ASP A 215 -6.54 -1.04 2.20
C ASP A 215 -7.01 -1.20 3.65
N TYR A 216 -6.05 -1.26 4.56
CA TYR A 216 -6.30 -1.43 6.00
C TYR A 216 -6.42 -0.10 6.76
N CYS A 217 -6.26 1.05 6.10
CA CYS A 217 -6.23 2.37 6.74
C CYS A 217 -7.17 3.40 6.10
N GLN A 218 -8.22 2.96 5.41
CA GLN A 218 -9.22 3.83 4.76
C GLN A 218 -8.62 4.91 3.83
N ASN A 219 -7.54 4.58 3.13
CA ASN A 219 -6.93 5.54 2.21
C ASN A 219 -7.79 5.76 0.96
N LEU A 220 -8.43 4.70 0.45
CA LEU A 220 -9.32 4.77 -0.72
C LEU A 220 -10.50 5.70 -0.43
N GLU A 221 -11.19 5.51 0.68
CA GLU A 221 -12.33 6.34 1.08
C GLU A 221 -11.91 7.79 1.35
N PHE A 222 -10.74 7.97 1.96
CA PHE A 222 -10.22 9.30 2.28
C PHE A 222 -9.94 10.11 1.01
N PHE A 223 -9.31 9.52 0.00
CA PHE A 223 -8.96 10.25 -1.22
C PHE A 223 -10.11 10.33 -2.23
N SER A 224 -11.10 9.42 -2.22
CA SER A 224 -12.31 9.53 -3.03
C SER A 224 -13.21 10.69 -2.59
N GLN A 225 -13.35 10.93 -1.29
CA GLN A 225 -14.13 12.06 -0.77
C GLN A 225 -13.57 13.44 -1.16
N ASP A 226 -12.27 13.50 -1.46
CA ASP A 226 -11.60 14.74 -1.89
C ASP A 226 -11.91 15.10 -3.36
N GLU A 227 -12.31 14.12 -4.16
CA GLU A 227 -12.75 14.34 -5.56
C GLU A 227 -14.16 14.90 -5.62
N ASP A 228 -15.07 14.39 -4.79
CA ASP A 228 -16.46 14.90 -4.70
C ASP A 228 -16.54 16.34 -4.12
N ARG A 229 -15.52 16.78 -3.38
CA ARG A 229 -15.47 18.13 -2.81
C ARG A 229 -14.98 19.22 -3.77
N LYS A 230 -14.44 18.88 -4.94
CA LYS A 230 -13.92 19.84 -5.93
C LYS A 230 -14.91 20.25 -7.01
N GLU A 231 -16.14 19.71 -7.01
CA GLU A 231 -17.23 20.19 -7.85
C GLU A 231 -18.36 20.81 -7.02
N PRO A 232 -18.25 22.11 -6.70
CA PRO A 232 -19.34 23.00 -6.99
C PRO A 232 -18.86 24.30 -7.66
N GLY A 233 -19.20 24.43 -8.97
CA GLY A 233 -19.52 25.73 -9.56
C GLY A 233 -18.45 26.80 -9.49
N ALA A 234 -17.46 26.83 -10.33
CA ALA A 234 -16.85 28.02 -10.81
C ALA A 234 -17.85 28.75 -11.78
N SER A 235 -18.87 29.42 -11.27
CA SER A 235 -19.59 30.45 -12.01
C SER A 235 -18.67 31.62 -12.15
N ILE A 236 -18.08 31.80 -13.31
CA ILE A 236 -17.47 33.06 -13.73
C ILE A 236 -18.64 34.02 -13.99
N SER A 237 -18.81 34.99 -13.12
CA SER A 237 -19.61 36.18 -13.40
C SER A 237 -18.73 37.17 -14.16
N LEU A 238 -19.28 37.68 -15.26
CA LEU A 238 -18.77 38.71 -16.15
C LEU A 238 -18.33 39.98 -15.43
#